data_af3f6a88a24435ba5bda4d07a9cdf1e9
#
_entry.id   af3f6a88a24435ba5bda4d07a9cdf1e9
#
_cell.length_a   1.000
_cell.length_b   1.000
_cell.length_c   1.000
_cell.angle_alpha   90.00
_cell.angle_beta   90.00
_cell.angle_gamma   90.00
#
_symmetry.space_group_name_H-M   'P 1'
#
loop_
_entity.id
_entity.type
_entity.pdbx_description
1 polymer ?
#
loop_
_entity_poly.entity_id
_entity_poly.type
_entity_poly.pdbx_seq_one_letter_code
_entity_poly.pdbx_strand_id
1 'polypeptide(L)'
;YEIGANYDTRKFGFVIDLANVGKNYYTDMGFVQRIENYDALRDTAIRVGYKHIFTEISYNILPTKGKIGRIEASAQNSIIFNPDNSLNEWESALNIKTDFKNASSLKFELNNNITNLLFATSFTDGIPLPAKQYQYATFGIGYGSDTRKLFGWMSEISFGQFYNGTVQSFSAGINWRSQPHLNLRLNAQYND
;
A
#
# COMPACT_ATOMS: atom_id res chain seq x y z
N TYR A 1 16.97 -15.70 4.70
CA TYR A 1 16.43 -15.65 6.06
C TYR A 1 15.51 -14.45 6.21
N GLU A 2 14.57 -14.57 7.13
CA GLU A 2 13.66 -13.51 7.55
C GLU A 2 13.60 -13.51 9.08
N ILE A 3 13.53 -12.34 9.68
CA ILE A 3 13.38 -12.14 11.11
C ILE A 3 12.51 -10.94 11.35
N GLY A 4 11.52 -11.07 12.22
CA GLY A 4 10.60 -9.99 12.55
C GLY A 4 10.34 -9.90 14.05
N ALA A 5 9.89 -8.72 14.47
CA ALA A 5 9.39 -8.46 15.81
C ALA A 5 8.19 -7.52 15.74
N ASN A 6 7.20 -7.78 16.55
CA ASN A 6 6.06 -6.91 16.71
C ASN A 6 5.76 -6.65 18.19
N TYR A 7 5.26 -5.45 18.45
CA TYR A 7 4.77 -5.05 19.75
C TYR A 7 3.46 -4.30 19.56
N ASP A 8 2.41 -4.74 20.20
CA ASP A 8 1.08 -4.14 20.05
C ASP A 8 0.42 -3.94 21.42
N THR A 9 -0.12 -2.75 21.60
CA THR A 9 -0.92 -2.36 22.75
C THR A 9 -2.18 -1.64 22.28
N ARG A 10 -3.07 -1.32 23.18
CA ARG A 10 -4.28 -0.54 22.88
C ARG A 10 -3.97 0.82 22.21
N LYS A 11 -2.82 1.43 22.49
CA LYS A 11 -2.49 2.78 22.02
C LYS A 11 -1.34 2.82 21.04
N PHE A 12 -0.41 1.91 21.15
CA PHE A 12 0.83 1.94 20.38
C PHE A 12 1.11 0.58 19.77
N GLY A 13 1.42 0.57 18.48
CA GLY A 13 1.88 -0.59 17.73
C GLY A 13 3.23 -0.30 17.07
N PHE A 14 4.08 -1.31 17.00
CA PHE A 14 5.35 -1.29 16.29
C PHE A 14 5.60 -2.64 15.64
N VAL A 15 6.03 -2.62 14.38
CA VAL A 15 6.44 -3.81 13.61
C VAL A 15 7.78 -3.52 12.96
N ILE A 16 8.66 -4.50 12.97
CA ILE A 16 9.88 -4.52 12.17
C ILE A 16 10.07 -5.91 11.58
N ASP A 17 10.30 -5.99 10.26
CA ASP A 17 10.65 -7.21 9.56
C ASP A 17 11.90 -6.98 8.70
N LEU A 18 12.81 -7.92 8.76
CA LEU A 18 14.07 -7.92 8.03
C LEU A 18 14.16 -9.21 7.22
N ALA A 19 14.32 -9.10 5.91
CA ALA A 19 14.50 -10.23 5.03
C ALA A 19 15.77 -10.10 4.18
N ASN A 20 16.40 -11.23 3.89
CA ASN A 20 17.49 -11.31 2.94
C ASN A 20 17.27 -12.52 2.03
N VAL A 21 16.99 -12.26 0.77
CA VAL A 21 16.63 -13.24 -0.25
C VAL A 21 17.73 -13.31 -1.30
N GLY A 22 18.41 -14.44 -1.37
CA GLY A 22 19.46 -14.67 -2.38
C GLY A 22 18.85 -14.93 -3.77
N LYS A 23 19.56 -14.57 -4.84
CA LYS A 23 19.10 -14.78 -6.23
C LYS A 23 18.77 -16.23 -6.58
N ASN A 24 19.38 -17.19 -5.88
CA ASN A 24 19.17 -18.62 -6.09
C ASN A 24 18.09 -19.21 -5.16
N TYR A 25 17.35 -18.38 -4.45
CA TYR A 25 16.26 -18.86 -3.61
C TYR A 25 15.07 -19.25 -4.48
N TYR A 26 14.59 -20.47 -4.32
CA TYR A 26 13.40 -21.02 -4.98
C TYR A 26 12.43 -21.54 -3.93
N THR A 27 11.15 -21.43 -4.21
CA THR A 27 10.09 -22.07 -3.44
C THR A 27 9.56 -23.26 -4.22
N ASP A 28 9.32 -24.38 -3.55
CA ASP A 28 8.74 -25.58 -4.18
C ASP A 28 7.28 -25.34 -4.60
N MET A 29 6.58 -24.48 -3.87
CA MET A 29 5.25 -24.02 -4.20
C MET A 29 5.14 -22.51 -3.94
N GLY A 30 4.63 -21.78 -4.93
CA GLY A 30 4.40 -20.35 -4.83
C GLY A 30 5.38 -19.49 -5.64
N PHE A 31 5.27 -18.21 -5.45
CA PHE A 31 6.03 -17.17 -6.17
C PHE A 31 6.84 -16.34 -5.18
N VAL A 32 8.11 -16.10 -5.49
CA VAL A 32 8.96 -15.17 -4.74
C VAL A 32 8.88 -13.82 -5.41
N GLN A 33 8.20 -12.90 -4.77
CA GLN A 33 8.07 -11.54 -5.30
C GLN A 33 9.45 -10.88 -5.49
N ARG A 34 9.56 -10.01 -6.49
CA ARG A 34 10.72 -9.11 -6.75
C ARG A 34 12.04 -9.79 -7.08
N ILE A 35 12.16 -11.11 -7.00
CA ILE A 35 13.41 -11.80 -7.32
C ILE A 35 13.65 -11.84 -8.84
N GLU A 36 12.59 -11.82 -9.64
CA GLU A 36 12.64 -11.79 -11.09
C GLU A 36 12.34 -10.39 -11.61
N ASN A 37 13.31 -9.80 -12.30
CA ASN A 37 13.23 -8.46 -12.85
C ASN A 37 13.26 -8.58 -14.38
N TYR A 38 12.20 -8.12 -15.04
CA TYR A 38 12.11 -8.17 -16.50
C TYR A 38 12.89 -7.01 -17.12
N ASP A 39 13.79 -7.35 -18.06
CA ASP A 39 14.51 -6.40 -18.90
C ASP A 39 13.82 -6.33 -20.27
N ALA A 40 13.09 -5.24 -20.51
CA ALA A 40 12.33 -5.04 -21.75
C ALA A 40 13.19 -4.87 -23.00
N LEU A 41 14.47 -4.50 -22.87
CA LEU A 41 15.39 -4.35 -24.01
C LEU A 41 15.98 -5.70 -24.44
N ARG A 42 16.13 -6.62 -23.49
CA ARG A 42 16.69 -7.96 -23.74
C ARG A 42 15.64 -9.05 -23.82
N ASP A 43 14.37 -8.72 -23.58
CA ASP A 43 13.23 -9.65 -23.52
C ASP A 43 13.52 -10.85 -22.62
N THR A 44 14.02 -10.58 -21.42
CA THR A 44 14.42 -11.64 -20.49
C THR A 44 14.19 -11.26 -19.03
N ALA A 45 13.88 -12.26 -18.19
CA ALA A 45 13.80 -12.10 -16.75
C ALA A 45 15.15 -12.38 -16.10
N ILE A 46 15.63 -11.47 -15.28
CA ILE A 46 16.91 -11.56 -14.58
C ILE A 46 16.62 -11.69 -13.09
N ARG A 47 17.20 -12.72 -12.48
CA ARG A 47 17.06 -12.95 -11.03
C ARG A 47 18.10 -12.15 -10.26
N VAL A 48 17.60 -11.28 -9.37
CA VAL A 48 18.41 -10.43 -8.49
C VAL A 48 17.94 -10.66 -7.06
N GLY A 49 18.84 -11.03 -6.15
CA GLY A 49 18.53 -11.12 -4.73
C GLY A 49 18.30 -9.72 -4.16
N TYR A 50 17.70 -9.64 -2.96
CA TYR A 50 17.43 -8.38 -2.30
C TYR A 50 17.47 -8.50 -0.77
N LYS A 51 17.64 -7.37 -0.12
CA LYS A 51 17.44 -7.21 1.32
C LYS A 51 16.26 -6.28 1.53
N HIS A 52 15.36 -6.64 2.43
CA HIS A 52 14.15 -5.88 2.71
C HIS A 52 14.11 -5.51 4.18
N ILE A 53 13.78 -4.26 4.46
CA ILE A 53 13.48 -3.74 5.79
C ILE A 53 12.08 -3.18 5.73
N PHE A 54 11.18 -3.74 6.53
CA PHE A 54 9.85 -3.19 6.75
C PHE A 54 9.74 -2.68 8.18
N THR A 55 9.16 -1.50 8.35
CA THR A 55 8.83 -0.94 9.65
C THR A 55 7.46 -0.29 9.62
N GLU A 56 6.70 -0.47 10.71
CA GLU A 56 5.44 0.22 10.93
C GLU A 56 5.38 0.72 12.37
N ILE A 57 4.95 1.97 12.54
CA ILE A 57 4.62 2.55 13.83
C ILE A 57 3.19 3.03 13.75
N SER A 58 2.38 2.69 14.74
CA SER A 58 1.00 3.14 14.85
C SER A 58 0.68 3.70 16.22
N TYR A 59 -0.18 4.72 16.27
CA TYR A 59 -0.63 5.32 17.51
C TYR A 59 -2.14 5.60 17.48
N ASN A 60 -2.85 5.14 18.50
CA ASN A 60 -4.29 5.30 18.68
C ASN A 60 -4.60 6.36 19.72
N ILE A 61 -5.31 7.42 19.32
CA ILE A 61 -5.94 8.40 20.20
C ILE A 61 -7.38 7.95 20.42
N LEU A 62 -7.79 7.81 21.67
CA LEU A 62 -9.10 7.31 22.08
C LEU A 62 -9.86 8.39 22.88
N PRO A 63 -10.53 9.35 22.22
CA PRO A 63 -11.25 10.42 22.91
C PRO A 63 -12.44 9.86 23.70
N THR A 64 -12.58 10.29 24.94
CA THR A 64 -13.72 9.88 25.80
C THR A 64 -14.98 10.67 25.51
N LYS A 65 -14.82 11.92 25.05
CA LYS A 65 -15.92 12.86 24.77
C LYS A 65 -16.02 13.17 23.27
N GLY A 66 -17.16 13.72 22.86
CA GLY A 66 -17.39 14.13 21.46
C GLY A 66 -17.84 12.98 20.54
N LYS A 67 -17.78 13.22 19.22
CA LYS A 67 -18.27 12.32 18.17
C LYS A 67 -17.22 11.33 17.66
N ILE A 68 -15.94 11.55 17.94
CA ILE A 68 -14.82 10.71 17.52
C ILE A 68 -14.69 9.55 18.50
N GLY A 69 -14.59 8.34 17.98
CA GLY A 69 -14.34 7.12 18.74
C GLY A 69 -12.87 6.75 18.82
N ARG A 70 -12.15 6.87 17.68
CA ARG A 70 -10.71 6.58 17.58
C ARG A 70 -10.09 7.41 16.47
N ILE A 71 -8.89 7.88 16.67
CA ILE A 71 -7.99 8.36 15.62
C ILE A 71 -6.77 7.46 15.65
N GLU A 72 -6.47 6.84 14.53
CA GLU A 72 -5.27 6.03 14.31
C GLU A 72 -4.36 6.77 13.36
N ALA A 73 -3.13 7.01 13.76
CA ALA A 73 -2.06 7.54 12.91
C ALA A 73 -1.01 6.46 12.76
N SER A 74 -0.62 6.13 11.53
CA SER A 74 0.45 5.17 11.26
C SER A 74 1.44 5.70 10.24
N ALA A 75 2.70 5.29 10.41
CA ALA A 75 3.79 5.51 9.48
C ALA A 75 4.41 4.15 9.13
N GLN A 76 4.49 3.85 7.84
CA GLN A 76 5.09 2.63 7.31
C GLN A 76 6.27 2.97 6.43
N ASN A 77 7.32 2.15 6.47
CA ASN A 77 8.43 2.21 5.52
C ASN A 77 8.75 0.78 5.06
N SER A 78 8.91 0.64 3.75
CA SER A 78 9.40 -0.57 3.10
C SER A 78 10.61 -0.17 2.28
N ILE A 79 11.79 -0.67 2.65
CA ILE A 79 13.06 -0.31 2.01
C ILE A 79 13.69 -1.58 1.46
N ILE A 80 13.97 -1.57 0.16
CA ILE A 80 14.60 -2.67 -0.53
C ILE A 80 15.97 -2.24 -1.02
N PHE A 81 16.97 -3.03 -0.69
CA PHE A 81 18.33 -2.86 -1.16
C PHE A 81 18.71 -3.99 -2.12
N ASN A 82 19.51 -3.65 -3.10
CA ASN A 82 20.22 -4.63 -3.92
C ASN A 82 21.25 -5.42 -3.10
N PRO A 83 21.77 -6.56 -3.61
CA PRO A 83 22.80 -7.35 -2.89
C PRO A 83 24.05 -6.55 -2.52
N ASP A 84 24.41 -5.54 -3.30
CA ASP A 84 25.53 -4.62 -3.07
C ASP A 84 25.24 -3.48 -2.08
N ASN A 85 24.07 -3.50 -1.44
CA ASN A 85 23.52 -2.48 -0.53
C ASN A 85 23.13 -1.13 -1.19
N SER A 86 23.12 -1.03 -2.51
CA SER A 86 22.52 0.13 -3.16
C SER A 86 21.01 0.13 -2.96
N LEU A 87 20.40 1.31 -2.86
CA LEU A 87 18.95 1.44 -2.72
C LEU A 87 18.27 0.98 -4.02
N ASN A 88 17.34 0.03 -3.91
CA ASN A 88 16.48 -0.38 -5.01
C ASN A 88 15.13 0.36 -4.93
N GLU A 89 14.46 0.28 -3.78
CA GLU A 89 13.15 0.88 -3.59
C GLU A 89 12.97 1.36 -2.15
N TRP A 90 12.28 2.48 -1.99
CA TRP A 90 11.85 2.98 -0.71
C TRP A 90 10.43 3.51 -0.83
N GLU A 91 9.52 2.82 -0.19
CA GLU A 91 8.11 3.20 -0.05
C GLU A 91 7.87 3.71 1.37
N SER A 92 7.30 4.90 1.49
CA SER A 92 6.88 5.47 2.77
C SER A 92 5.40 5.82 2.71
N ALA A 93 4.63 5.39 3.68
CA ALA A 93 3.20 5.70 3.81
C ALA A 93 2.90 6.34 5.16
N LEU A 94 2.14 7.43 5.13
CA LEU A 94 1.54 8.04 6.30
C LEU A 94 0.02 7.91 6.19
N ASN A 95 -0.61 7.31 7.19
CA ASN A 95 -2.04 7.10 7.24
C ASN A 95 -2.64 7.74 8.50
N ILE A 96 -3.77 8.43 8.33
CA ILE A 96 -4.59 8.92 9.44
C ILE A 96 -6.01 8.43 9.20
N LYS A 97 -6.51 7.59 10.10
CA LYS A 97 -7.87 7.08 10.07
C LYS A 97 -8.64 7.57 11.30
N THR A 98 -9.80 8.16 11.07
CA THR A 98 -10.71 8.58 12.12
C THR A 98 -11.97 7.72 12.07
N ASP A 99 -12.22 6.94 13.12
CA ASP A 99 -13.46 6.21 13.30
C ASP A 99 -14.39 7.03 14.21
N PHE A 100 -15.58 7.33 13.72
CA PHE A 100 -16.59 8.06 14.47
C PHE A 100 -17.49 7.11 15.29
N LYS A 101 -18.07 7.61 16.38
CA LYS A 101 -18.99 6.83 17.26
C LYS A 101 -20.25 6.35 16.54
N ASN A 102 -20.62 6.97 15.45
CA ASN A 102 -21.71 6.54 14.56
C ASN A 102 -21.26 5.48 13.55
N ALA A 103 -20.07 4.87 13.71
CA ALA A 103 -19.46 3.87 12.84
C ALA A 103 -19.20 4.33 11.39
N SER A 104 -19.19 5.63 11.11
CA SER A 104 -18.57 6.17 9.89
C SER A 104 -17.05 6.33 10.08
N SER A 105 -16.31 6.41 9.00
CA SER A 105 -14.86 6.60 9.04
C SER A 105 -14.38 7.59 7.99
N LEU A 106 -13.27 8.25 8.28
CA LEU A 106 -12.54 9.13 7.37
C LEU A 106 -11.07 8.68 7.36
N LYS A 107 -10.49 8.52 6.17
CA LYS A 107 -9.10 8.12 5.97
C LYS A 107 -8.36 9.15 5.13
N PHE A 108 -7.15 9.47 5.52
CA PHE A 108 -6.16 10.22 4.74
C PHE A 108 -4.92 9.35 4.57
N GLU A 109 -4.34 9.39 3.39
CA GLU A 109 -3.18 8.61 3.03
C GLU A 109 -2.22 9.45 2.20
N LEU A 110 -0.94 9.41 2.53
CA LEU A 110 0.14 10.01 1.77
C LEU A 110 1.21 8.94 1.55
N ASN A 111 1.47 8.62 0.29
CA ASN A 111 2.51 7.68 -0.10
C ASN A 111 3.61 8.44 -0.85
N ASN A 112 4.86 8.15 -0.53
CA ASN A 112 6.03 8.62 -1.26
C ASN A 112 6.88 7.42 -1.63
N ASN A 113 7.27 7.33 -2.89
CA ASN A 113 7.99 6.20 -3.46
C ASN A 113 9.26 6.71 -4.14
N ILE A 114 10.36 6.02 -3.88
CA ILE A 114 11.61 6.14 -4.61
C ILE A 114 11.91 4.77 -5.18
N THR A 115 12.01 4.65 -6.51
CA THR A 115 12.26 3.38 -7.20
C THR A 115 13.43 3.53 -8.15
N ASN A 116 14.46 2.70 -7.99
CA ASN A 116 15.56 2.59 -8.92
C ASN A 116 15.32 1.41 -9.84
N LEU A 117 14.86 1.68 -11.06
CA LEU A 117 14.70 0.63 -12.08
C LEU A 117 16.08 0.11 -12.49
N LEU A 118 16.33 -1.18 -12.24
CA LEU A 118 17.59 -1.85 -12.61
C LEU A 118 17.70 -2.05 -14.12
N PHE A 119 16.56 -2.24 -14.79
CA PHE A 119 16.44 -2.49 -16.22
C PHE A 119 15.35 -1.62 -16.80
N ALA A 120 15.37 -1.40 -18.12
CA ALA A 120 14.25 -0.78 -18.81
C ALA A 120 13.00 -1.64 -18.64
N THR A 121 11.91 -1.03 -18.19
CA THR A 121 10.68 -1.73 -17.80
C THR A 121 9.48 -1.18 -18.55
N SER A 122 8.67 -2.05 -19.15
CA SER A 122 7.40 -1.70 -19.77
C SER A 122 6.25 -2.01 -18.84
N PHE A 123 5.40 -1.02 -18.59
CA PHE A 123 4.12 -1.19 -17.90
C PHE A 123 2.92 -1.19 -18.85
N THR A 124 3.17 -0.77 -20.11
CA THR A 124 2.18 -0.72 -21.20
C THR A 124 2.87 -1.16 -22.48
N ASP A 125 2.12 -1.26 -23.58
CA ASP A 125 2.66 -1.54 -24.93
C ASP A 125 3.48 -0.37 -25.53
N GLY A 126 3.70 0.68 -24.74
CA GLY A 126 4.46 1.86 -25.13
C GLY A 126 5.99 1.71 -24.99
N ILE A 127 6.68 2.84 -25.10
CA ILE A 127 8.14 2.88 -24.95
C ILE A 127 8.51 2.52 -23.50
N PRO A 128 9.44 1.57 -23.28
CA PRO A 128 9.89 1.20 -21.94
C PRO A 128 10.45 2.39 -21.15
N LEU A 129 10.13 2.47 -19.88
CA LEU A 129 10.78 3.42 -18.97
C LEU A 129 12.26 3.08 -18.84
N PRO A 130 13.16 4.05 -18.99
CA PRO A 130 14.60 3.80 -18.86
C PRO A 130 15.00 3.43 -17.42
N ALA A 131 16.07 2.65 -17.30
CA ALA A 131 16.70 2.32 -16.04
C ALA A 131 17.28 3.59 -15.39
N LYS A 132 16.60 4.12 -14.40
CA LYS A 132 16.99 5.27 -13.57
C LYS A 132 16.21 5.34 -12.29
N GLN A 133 16.54 6.29 -11.43
CA GLN A 133 15.75 6.61 -10.25
C GLN A 133 14.50 7.43 -10.61
N TYR A 134 13.38 7.01 -10.06
CA TYR A 134 12.12 7.73 -10.08
C TYR A 134 11.67 8.04 -8.65
N GLN A 135 11.11 9.22 -8.47
CA GLN A 135 10.48 9.61 -7.21
C GLN A 135 9.10 10.16 -7.50
N TYR A 136 8.11 9.65 -6.79
CA TYR A 136 6.72 10.04 -7.00
C TYR A 136 5.91 9.89 -5.72
N ALA A 137 4.86 10.69 -5.61
CA ALA A 137 3.99 10.70 -4.44
C ALA A 137 2.52 10.68 -4.83
N THR A 138 1.71 10.03 -4.00
CA THR A 138 0.25 10.00 -4.14
C THR A 138 -0.41 10.40 -2.83
N PHE A 139 -1.55 11.07 -2.94
CA PHE A 139 -2.41 11.45 -1.84
C PHE A 139 -3.78 10.80 -2.00
N GLY A 140 -4.33 10.25 -0.92
CA GLY A 140 -5.63 9.62 -0.90
C GLY A 140 -6.53 10.18 0.21
N ILE A 141 -7.83 10.22 -0.07
CA ILE A 141 -8.89 10.49 0.91
C ILE A 141 -10.01 9.49 0.73
N GLY A 142 -10.43 8.86 1.83
CA GLY A 142 -11.49 7.87 1.85
C GLY A 142 -12.54 8.19 2.91
N TYR A 143 -13.80 7.94 2.60
CA TYR A 143 -14.90 8.03 3.54
C TYR A 143 -15.75 6.77 3.51
N GLY A 144 -16.09 6.26 4.68
CA GLY A 144 -17.05 5.17 4.88
C GLY A 144 -18.22 5.64 5.74
N SER A 145 -19.46 5.40 5.28
CA SER A 145 -20.66 5.67 6.05
C SER A 145 -20.89 4.59 7.11
N ASP A 146 -21.87 4.80 7.98
CA ASP A 146 -22.27 3.82 8.99
C ASP A 146 -22.72 2.49 8.34
N THR A 147 -21.90 1.47 8.45
CA THR A 147 -22.15 0.13 7.87
C THR A 147 -23.24 -0.67 8.59
N ARG A 148 -23.75 -0.21 9.73
CA ARG A 148 -24.86 -0.84 10.47
C ARG A 148 -26.22 -0.46 9.90
N LYS A 149 -26.28 0.61 9.09
CA LYS A 149 -27.52 1.08 8.45
C LYS A 149 -27.95 0.14 7.32
N LEU A 150 -29.25 0.19 7.01
CA LEU A 150 -29.82 -0.51 5.87
C LEU A 150 -29.09 -0.19 4.56
N PHE A 151 -28.67 1.06 4.40
CA PHE A 151 -27.92 1.58 3.27
C PHE A 151 -26.59 2.17 3.76
N GLY A 152 -25.50 1.57 3.32
CA GLY A 152 -24.13 2.03 3.55
C GLY A 152 -23.43 2.35 2.25
N TRP A 153 -22.48 3.27 2.28
CA TRP A 153 -21.63 3.60 1.12
C TRP A 153 -20.21 3.92 1.55
N MET A 154 -19.29 3.74 0.65
CA MET A 154 -17.89 4.13 0.79
C MET A 154 -17.42 4.79 -0.51
N SER A 155 -16.46 5.69 -0.40
CA SER A 155 -15.76 6.27 -1.53
C SER A 155 -14.32 6.56 -1.16
N GLU A 156 -13.43 6.41 -2.13
CA GLU A 156 -12.02 6.74 -2.00
C GLU A 156 -11.55 7.40 -3.30
N ILE A 157 -10.78 8.45 -3.16
CA ILE A 157 -10.14 9.16 -4.26
C ILE A 157 -8.67 9.21 -3.95
N SER A 158 -7.82 8.87 -4.91
CA SER A 158 -6.39 9.10 -4.83
C SER A 158 -5.89 9.77 -6.10
N PHE A 159 -4.87 10.60 -5.94
CA PHE A 159 -4.23 11.30 -7.05
C PHE A 159 -2.76 11.56 -6.73
N GLY A 160 -1.97 11.72 -7.77
CA GLY A 160 -0.55 12.01 -7.63
C GLY A 160 0.25 11.69 -8.87
N GLN A 161 1.49 11.33 -8.63
CA GLN A 161 2.44 10.96 -9.67
C GLN A 161 2.65 9.44 -9.67
N PHE A 162 2.99 8.91 -10.85
CA PHE A 162 3.39 7.52 -11.02
C PHE A 162 4.52 7.47 -12.06
N TYR A 163 5.73 7.18 -11.62
CA TYR A 163 6.96 7.26 -12.39
C TYR A 163 7.14 8.64 -13.08
N ASN A 164 6.91 8.73 -14.38
CA ASN A 164 7.01 9.95 -15.19
C ASN A 164 5.64 10.52 -15.60
N GLY A 165 4.56 9.94 -15.11
CA GLY A 165 3.18 10.33 -15.39
C GLY A 165 2.42 10.75 -14.14
N THR A 166 1.13 10.83 -14.28
CA THR A 166 0.17 11.07 -13.20
C THR A 166 -0.77 9.90 -13.05
N VAL A 167 -1.33 9.72 -11.87
CA VAL A 167 -2.33 8.72 -11.59
C VAL A 167 -3.50 9.35 -10.87
N GLN A 168 -4.71 8.97 -11.27
CA GLN A 168 -5.96 9.31 -10.59
C GLN A 168 -6.77 8.04 -10.44
N SER A 169 -7.20 7.76 -9.22
CA SER A 169 -8.05 6.61 -8.93
C SER A 169 -9.27 7.05 -8.15
N PHE A 170 -10.42 6.51 -8.52
CA PHE A 170 -11.66 6.68 -7.80
C PHE A 170 -12.30 5.32 -7.57
N SER A 171 -12.70 5.05 -6.33
CA SER A 171 -13.50 3.88 -6.00
C SER A 171 -14.74 4.30 -5.22
N ALA A 172 -15.85 3.62 -5.47
CA ALA A 172 -17.09 3.78 -4.74
C ALA A 172 -17.77 2.44 -4.53
N GLY A 173 -18.36 2.26 -3.37
CA GLY A 173 -19.12 1.07 -3.02
C GLY A 173 -20.41 1.42 -2.32
N ILE A 174 -21.47 0.68 -2.65
CA ILE A 174 -22.79 0.77 -2.02
C ILE A 174 -23.14 -0.60 -1.46
N ASN A 175 -23.61 -0.63 -0.24
CA ASN A 175 -24.11 -1.83 0.41
C ASN A 175 -25.55 -1.61 0.88
N TRP A 176 -26.48 -2.36 0.30
CA TRP A 176 -27.88 -2.37 0.70
C TRP A 176 -28.19 -3.68 1.40
N ARG A 177 -28.59 -3.58 2.66
CA ARG A 177 -28.78 -4.71 3.56
C ARG A 177 -30.22 -4.78 4.05
N SER A 178 -31.05 -5.53 3.34
CA SER A 178 -32.43 -5.83 3.74
C SER A 178 -32.47 -7.20 4.40
N GLN A 179 -32.00 -7.28 5.65
CA GLN A 179 -31.92 -8.53 6.41
C GLN A 179 -33.32 -8.99 6.82
N PRO A 180 -33.59 -10.34 6.89
CA PRO A 180 -32.63 -11.43 6.63
C PRO A 180 -32.54 -11.85 5.14
N HIS A 181 -33.26 -11.20 4.23
CA HIS A 181 -33.56 -11.73 2.91
C HIS A 181 -32.58 -11.32 1.83
N LEU A 182 -31.96 -10.13 1.93
CA LEU A 182 -31.10 -9.60 0.86
C LEU A 182 -29.94 -8.79 1.42
N ASN A 183 -28.74 -9.05 0.85
CA ASN A 183 -27.56 -8.18 1.00
C ASN A 183 -26.99 -7.97 -0.40
N LEU A 184 -27.14 -6.76 -0.93
CA LEU A 184 -26.63 -6.35 -2.25
C LEU A 184 -25.44 -5.41 -2.06
N ARG A 185 -24.31 -5.75 -2.71
CA ARG A 185 -23.11 -4.90 -2.75
C ARG A 185 -22.77 -4.58 -4.20
N LEU A 186 -22.63 -3.30 -4.49
CA LEU A 186 -22.15 -2.79 -5.77
C LEU A 186 -20.85 -2.04 -5.54
N ASN A 187 -19.83 -2.30 -6.37
CA ASN A 187 -18.56 -1.58 -6.34
C ASN A 187 -18.25 -1.09 -7.75
N ALA A 188 -17.69 0.10 -7.84
CA ALA A 188 -17.17 0.70 -9.06
C ALA A 188 -15.76 1.21 -8.80
N GLN A 189 -14.87 1.06 -9.76
CA GLN A 189 -13.52 1.58 -9.72
C GLN A 189 -13.16 2.17 -11.09
N TYR A 190 -12.50 3.30 -11.05
CA TYR A 190 -11.93 3.99 -12.20
C TYR A 190 -10.48 4.33 -11.90
N ASN A 191 -9.58 4.06 -12.85
CA ASN A 191 -8.16 4.42 -12.78
C ASN A 191 -7.77 5.05 -14.12
N ASP A 192 -7.01 6.15 -14.04
CA ASP A 192 -6.44 6.87 -15.17
C ASP A 192 -4.97 7.18 -14.90
#